data_29018aa0bf91fa5e0dabf1ab7146e6d0
#
_entry.id   29018aa0bf91fa5e0dabf1ab7146e6d0
#
_cell.length_a   1.000
_cell.length_b   1.000
_cell.length_c   1.000
_cell.angle_alpha   90.00
_cell.angle_beta   90.00
_cell.angle_gamma   90.00
#
_symmetry.space_group_name_H-M   'P 1'
#
loop_
_entity.id
_entity.type
_entity.pdbx_description
1 polymer ?
#
loop_
_entity_poly.entity_id
_entity_poly.type
_entity_poly.pdbx_seq_one_letter_code
_entity_poly.pdbx_strand_id
1 'polypeptide(L)'
;MVAHPAQRDAETYILHRGRHVFAVLNLYPYNNGHLMVLPYDHVASLEQLSPETQTDLMHLVCHFVDVIRRAMAPAGFNVGVNLGRAAGAGIDDHVHVHVVPRWLGDTNFMPVIAETRVIPELLDDTYKKLRALIGQYPPPC
;
A
#
# COMPACT_ATOMS: atom_id res chain seq x y z
N MET A 1 5.25 1.49 14.16
CA MET A 1 3.96 1.53 13.45
C MET A 1 3.01 0.42 13.92
N VAL A 2 3.38 -0.84 13.78
CA VAL A 2 2.53 -1.97 14.20
C VAL A 2 2.60 -2.33 15.67
N ALA A 3 3.39 -1.61 16.45
CA ALA A 3 3.52 -1.86 17.88
C ALA A 3 2.31 -1.35 18.69
N HIS A 4 1.46 -0.50 18.07
CA HIS A 4 0.28 0.02 18.75
C HIS A 4 -0.88 -0.98 18.71
N PRO A 5 -1.87 -0.84 19.58
CA PRO A 5 -3.06 -1.70 19.58
C PRO A 5 -3.86 -1.59 18.28
N ALA A 6 -4.50 -2.69 17.86
CA ALA A 6 -5.27 -2.75 16.61
C ALA A 6 -6.42 -1.73 16.55
N GLN A 7 -6.98 -1.33 17.68
CA GLN A 7 -8.05 -0.32 17.71
C GLN A 7 -7.57 1.07 17.27
N ARG A 8 -6.26 1.28 17.12
CA ARG A 8 -5.69 2.53 16.59
C ARG A 8 -5.37 2.45 15.10
N ASP A 9 -5.74 1.37 14.43
CA ASP A 9 -5.40 1.17 13.01
C ASP A 9 -5.99 2.26 12.12
N ALA A 10 -7.18 2.76 12.41
CA ALA A 10 -7.78 3.86 11.67
C ALA A 10 -6.94 5.15 11.76
N GLU A 11 -6.29 5.41 12.88
CA GLU A 11 -5.45 6.59 13.08
C GLU A 11 -4.14 6.49 12.29
N THR A 12 -3.63 5.29 12.08
CA THR A 12 -2.37 5.02 11.39
C THR A 12 -2.57 4.45 9.99
N TYR A 13 -3.82 4.33 9.55
CA TYR A 13 -4.20 3.84 8.23
C TYR A 13 -3.78 2.40 7.94
N ILE A 14 -3.67 1.57 8.96
CA ILE A 14 -3.44 0.14 8.78
C ILE A 14 -4.75 -0.50 8.32
N LEU A 15 -4.72 -1.07 7.12
CA LEU A 15 -5.90 -1.66 6.48
C LEU A 15 -6.13 -3.10 6.93
N HIS A 16 -5.07 -3.85 7.18
CA HIS A 16 -5.16 -5.25 7.53
C HIS A 16 -3.90 -5.71 8.26
N ARG A 17 -4.09 -6.51 9.28
CA ARG A 17 -3.02 -7.20 10.01
C ARG A 17 -3.11 -8.68 9.75
N GLY A 18 -2.18 -9.21 8.96
CA GLY A 18 -2.07 -10.64 8.71
C GLY A 18 -1.17 -11.32 9.73
N ARG A 19 -0.87 -12.58 9.47
CA ARG A 19 -0.02 -13.44 10.30
C ARG A 19 1.43 -12.99 10.32
N HIS A 20 1.99 -12.70 9.14
CA HIS A 20 3.39 -12.34 8.95
C HIS A 20 3.56 -10.96 8.32
N VAL A 21 2.49 -10.40 7.77
CA VAL A 21 2.51 -9.18 6.98
C VAL A 21 1.30 -8.30 7.33
N PHE A 22 1.40 -7.02 6.99
CA PHE A 22 0.30 -6.09 7.15
C PHE A 22 0.24 -5.13 5.97
N ALA A 23 -0.91 -4.48 5.79
CA ALA A 23 -1.10 -3.49 4.74
C ALA A 23 -1.47 -2.15 5.36
N VAL A 24 -0.88 -1.07 4.84
CA VAL A 24 -1.06 0.29 5.33
C VAL A 24 -1.13 1.26 4.17
N LEU A 25 -1.99 2.28 4.26
CA LEU A 25 -1.99 3.36 3.27
C LEU A 25 -0.72 4.19 3.39
N ASN A 26 -0.19 4.63 2.25
CA ASN A 26 0.95 5.54 2.24
C ASN A 26 0.46 6.94 2.62
N LEU A 27 1.11 7.56 3.61
CA LEU A 27 0.77 8.92 4.06
C LEU A 27 1.09 9.99 3.01
N TYR A 28 2.02 9.70 2.11
CA TYR A 28 2.42 10.60 1.02
C TYR A 28 2.18 9.89 -0.31
N PRO A 29 0.91 9.66 -0.68
CA PRO A 29 0.59 8.80 -1.82
C PRO A 29 0.98 9.45 -3.15
N TYR A 30 1.48 8.63 -4.09
CA TYR A 30 1.63 9.06 -5.48
C TYR A 30 0.28 9.23 -6.15
N ASN A 31 -0.66 8.36 -5.82
CA ASN A 31 -2.05 8.41 -6.30
C ASN A 31 -2.99 7.95 -5.18
N ASN A 32 -4.28 8.23 -5.36
CA ASN A 32 -5.30 7.72 -4.46
C ASN A 32 -5.22 6.19 -4.39
N GLY A 33 -5.34 5.66 -3.18
CA GLY A 33 -5.27 4.22 -2.98
C GLY A 33 -3.86 3.63 -2.92
N HIS A 34 -2.80 4.46 -2.99
CA HIS A 34 -1.43 4.00 -2.83
C HIS A 34 -1.23 3.39 -1.45
N LEU A 35 -0.93 2.11 -1.41
CA LEU A 35 -0.68 1.40 -0.17
C LEU A 35 0.64 0.64 -0.20
N MET A 36 1.06 0.19 0.96
CA MET A 36 2.24 -0.64 1.13
C MET A 36 1.87 -1.93 1.82
N VAL A 37 2.54 -3.01 1.46
CA VAL A 37 2.46 -4.28 2.17
C VAL A 37 3.85 -4.57 2.74
N LEU A 38 3.90 -4.80 4.05
CA LEU A 38 5.16 -4.96 4.77
C LEU A 38 5.14 -6.23 5.64
N PRO A 39 6.28 -6.89 5.80
CA PRO A 39 6.41 -7.89 6.85
C PRO A 39 6.53 -7.21 8.22
N TYR A 40 6.20 -7.95 9.28
CA TYR A 40 6.48 -7.47 10.65
C TYR A 40 7.98 -7.47 10.93
N ASP A 41 8.71 -8.43 10.35
CA ASP A 41 10.15 -8.53 10.53
C ASP A 41 10.84 -7.32 9.91
N HIS A 42 11.72 -6.68 10.70
CA HIS A 42 12.48 -5.53 10.23
C HIS A 42 13.73 -6.01 9.49
N VAL A 43 13.59 -6.26 8.20
CA VAL A 43 14.67 -6.66 7.31
C VAL A 43 14.73 -5.76 6.09
N ALA A 44 15.91 -5.68 5.49
CA ALA A 44 16.16 -4.76 4.38
C ALA A 44 15.78 -5.32 3.01
N SER A 45 15.66 -6.65 2.88
CA SER A 45 15.54 -7.27 1.57
C SER A 45 14.67 -8.53 1.61
N LEU A 46 14.09 -8.86 0.45
CA LEU A 46 13.10 -9.94 0.32
C LEU A 46 13.68 -11.32 0.63
N GLU A 47 14.94 -11.58 0.26
CA GLU A 47 15.58 -12.88 0.49
C GLU A 47 15.86 -13.16 1.97
N GLN A 48 15.79 -12.13 2.81
CA GLN A 48 15.94 -12.26 4.25
C GLN A 48 14.66 -12.72 4.96
N LEU A 49 13.54 -12.73 4.24
CA LEU A 49 12.26 -13.21 4.78
C LEU A 49 12.15 -14.72 4.69
N SER A 50 11.40 -15.32 5.61
CA SER A 50 11.06 -16.75 5.52
C SER A 50 10.19 -17.02 4.28
N PRO A 51 10.21 -18.27 3.75
CA PRO A 51 9.32 -18.61 2.64
C PRO A 51 7.84 -18.36 2.95
N GLU A 52 7.40 -18.60 4.17
CA GLU A 52 6.04 -18.35 4.62
C GLU A 52 5.69 -16.87 4.54
N THR A 53 6.60 -16.01 4.99
CA THR A 53 6.40 -14.56 4.94
C THR A 53 6.41 -14.06 3.49
N GLN A 54 7.30 -14.58 2.65
CA GLN A 54 7.32 -14.23 1.22
C GLN A 54 5.99 -14.58 0.55
N THR A 55 5.45 -15.75 0.88
CA THR A 55 4.15 -16.21 0.35
C THR A 55 3.02 -15.29 0.81
N ASP A 56 2.94 -15.01 2.09
CA ASP A 56 1.92 -14.12 2.64
C ASP A 56 2.03 -12.71 2.05
N LEU A 57 3.25 -12.22 1.85
CA LEU A 57 3.50 -10.91 1.27
C LEU A 57 2.89 -10.81 -0.15
N MET A 58 3.17 -11.80 -1.00
CA MET A 58 2.64 -11.80 -2.36
C MET A 58 1.12 -12.01 -2.39
N HIS A 59 0.60 -12.90 -1.55
CA HIS A 59 -0.84 -13.12 -1.47
C HIS A 59 -1.58 -11.84 -1.06
N LEU A 60 -1.03 -11.10 -0.10
CA LEU A 60 -1.66 -9.86 0.36
C LEU A 60 -1.58 -8.77 -0.72
N VAL A 61 -0.47 -8.67 -1.44
CA VAL A 61 -0.34 -7.76 -2.59
C VAL A 61 -1.41 -8.05 -3.63
N CYS A 62 -1.55 -9.32 -4.03
CA CYS A 62 -2.55 -9.73 -5.02
C CYS A 62 -3.97 -9.43 -4.54
N HIS A 63 -4.24 -9.67 -3.26
CA HIS A 63 -5.55 -9.41 -2.69
C HIS A 63 -5.90 -7.91 -2.75
N PHE A 64 -4.96 -7.04 -2.41
CA PHE A 64 -5.21 -5.59 -2.45
C PHE A 64 -5.31 -5.04 -3.87
N VAL A 65 -4.62 -5.64 -4.83
CA VAL A 65 -4.86 -5.30 -6.25
C VAL A 65 -6.35 -5.57 -6.59
N ASP A 66 -6.88 -6.72 -6.20
CA ASP A 66 -8.29 -7.05 -6.44
C ASP A 66 -9.25 -6.11 -5.70
N VAL A 67 -8.98 -5.83 -4.42
CA VAL A 67 -9.79 -4.92 -3.61
C VAL A 67 -9.83 -3.52 -4.23
N ILE A 68 -8.68 -3.00 -4.64
CA ILE A 68 -8.61 -1.66 -5.24
C ILE A 68 -9.34 -1.64 -6.59
N ARG A 69 -9.23 -2.70 -7.41
CA ARG A 69 -10.00 -2.79 -8.65
C ARG A 69 -11.49 -2.66 -8.41
N ARG A 70 -11.98 -3.31 -7.38
CA ARG A 70 -13.41 -3.27 -7.02
C ARG A 70 -13.83 -1.92 -6.46
N ALA A 71 -12.97 -1.28 -5.68
CA ALA A 71 -13.28 -0.03 -4.99
C ALA A 71 -13.16 1.20 -5.90
N MET A 72 -12.17 1.22 -6.78
CA MET A 72 -11.73 2.45 -7.44
C MET A 72 -11.61 2.34 -8.96
N ALA A 73 -11.66 1.14 -9.51
CA ALA A 73 -11.61 0.87 -10.95
C ALA A 73 -10.44 1.58 -11.69
N PRO A 74 -9.18 1.43 -11.21
CA PRO A 74 -8.06 2.04 -11.92
C PRO A 74 -7.81 1.37 -13.27
N ALA A 75 -7.11 2.08 -14.16
CA ALA A 75 -6.72 1.54 -15.47
C ALA A 75 -5.57 0.55 -15.36
N GLY A 76 -4.77 0.64 -14.32
CA GLY A 76 -3.63 -0.26 -14.09
C GLY A 76 -3.01 -0.06 -12.73
N PHE A 77 -1.89 -0.74 -12.50
CA PHE A 77 -1.13 -0.67 -11.24
C PHE A 77 0.36 -0.65 -11.52
N ASN A 78 1.10 0.06 -10.68
CA ASN A 78 2.52 -0.17 -10.51
C ASN A 78 2.72 -0.87 -9.17
N VAL A 79 3.33 -2.04 -9.22
CA VAL A 79 3.66 -2.82 -8.02
C VAL A 79 5.18 -3.01 -8.02
N GLY A 80 5.83 -2.64 -6.93
CA GLY A 80 7.28 -2.72 -6.90
C GLY A 80 7.88 -2.59 -5.51
N VAL A 81 9.16 -2.95 -5.44
CA VAL A 81 9.95 -2.94 -4.22
C VAL A 81 11.27 -2.23 -4.51
N ASN A 82 11.65 -1.30 -3.65
CA ASN A 82 12.97 -0.67 -3.72
C ASN A 82 13.90 -1.40 -2.76
N LEU A 83 14.95 -2.00 -3.27
CA LEU A 83 15.96 -2.70 -2.48
C LEU A 83 17.27 -1.93 -2.52
N GLY A 84 17.71 -1.44 -1.37
CA GLY A 84 18.94 -0.68 -1.23
C GLY A 84 18.82 0.78 -1.64
N ARG A 85 19.77 1.60 -1.20
CA ARG A 85 19.76 3.05 -1.41
C ARG A 85 19.81 3.43 -2.88
N ALA A 86 20.58 2.71 -3.69
CA ALA A 86 20.69 2.97 -5.12
C ALA A 86 19.36 2.81 -5.86
N ALA A 87 18.44 2.02 -5.31
CA ALA A 87 17.10 1.83 -5.85
C ALA A 87 16.07 2.77 -5.22
N GLY A 88 16.48 3.65 -4.30
CA GLY A 88 15.58 4.59 -3.67
C GLY A 88 14.92 4.12 -2.38
N ALA A 89 15.44 3.06 -1.74
CA ALA A 89 14.93 2.62 -0.44
C ALA A 89 15.17 3.72 0.60
N GLY A 90 14.09 4.22 1.20
CA GLY A 90 14.15 5.40 2.05
C GLY A 90 13.57 5.24 3.45
N ILE A 91 13.09 4.09 3.83
CA ILE A 91 12.54 3.85 5.17
C ILE A 91 13.45 2.86 5.89
N ASP A 92 14.40 3.34 6.69
CA ASP A 92 15.24 2.59 7.63
C ASP A 92 15.46 1.10 7.29
N ASP A 93 15.67 0.80 6.00
CA ASP A 93 15.92 -0.55 5.49
C ASP A 93 14.82 -1.57 5.85
N HIS A 94 13.58 -1.12 6.07
CA HIS A 94 12.45 -2.03 6.26
C HIS A 94 11.79 -2.28 4.90
N VAL A 95 11.95 -3.49 4.38
CA VAL A 95 11.43 -3.86 3.06
C VAL A 95 9.91 -3.70 2.98
N HIS A 96 9.43 -3.15 1.87
CA HIS A 96 8.00 -2.96 1.65
C HIS A 96 7.66 -2.99 0.17
N VAL A 97 6.47 -3.47 -0.14
CA VAL A 97 5.96 -3.52 -1.51
C VAL A 97 4.95 -2.38 -1.69
N HIS A 98 5.21 -1.52 -2.67
CA HIS A 98 4.26 -0.49 -3.07
C HIS A 98 3.21 -1.06 -4.01
N VAL A 99 1.96 -0.70 -3.78
CA VAL A 99 0.85 -0.96 -4.70
C VAL A 99 0.25 0.39 -5.05
N VAL A 100 0.45 0.83 -6.28
CA VAL A 100 0.04 2.17 -6.74
C VAL A 100 -0.97 2.03 -7.86
N PRO A 101 -2.24 2.36 -7.62
CA PRO A 101 -3.24 2.40 -8.69
C PRO A 101 -2.91 3.53 -9.67
N ARG A 102 -3.13 3.26 -10.96
CA ARG A 102 -2.86 4.22 -12.02
C ARG A 102 -4.09 4.43 -12.88
N TRP A 103 -4.32 5.69 -13.27
CA TRP A 103 -5.37 6.08 -14.21
C TRP A 103 -4.75 6.73 -15.42
N LEU A 104 -5.42 6.66 -16.58
CA LEU A 104 -4.97 7.37 -17.76
C LEU A 104 -4.99 8.88 -17.46
N GLY A 105 -3.86 9.54 -17.75
CA GLY A 105 -3.74 10.97 -17.51
C GLY A 105 -3.44 11.38 -16.08
N ASP A 106 -3.17 10.45 -15.17
CA ASP A 106 -2.83 10.77 -13.78
C ASP A 106 -1.49 11.50 -13.65
N THR A 107 -0.62 11.38 -14.66
CA THR A 107 0.65 12.11 -14.74
C THR A 107 0.50 13.12 -15.88
N ASN A 108 0.19 14.38 -15.60
CA ASN A 108 0.05 15.42 -16.59
C ASN A 108 0.90 16.63 -16.23
N PHE A 109 1.06 17.56 -17.21
CA PHE A 109 1.86 18.75 -17.02
C PHE A 109 1.21 19.82 -16.16
N MET A 110 -0.09 19.80 -16.02
CA MET A 110 -0.83 20.87 -15.34
C MET A 110 -0.38 21.12 -13.90
N PRO A 111 -0.15 20.10 -13.07
CA PRO A 111 0.36 20.31 -11.72
C PRO A 111 1.74 20.95 -11.69
N VAL A 112 2.57 20.67 -12.70
CA VAL A 112 3.95 21.17 -12.79
C VAL A 112 3.99 22.61 -13.33
N ILE A 113 3.26 22.88 -14.43
CA ILE A 113 3.30 24.14 -15.14
C ILE A 113 2.45 25.22 -14.46
N ALA A 114 1.23 24.86 -14.07
CA ALA A 114 0.25 25.80 -13.52
C ALA A 114 0.11 25.73 -12.01
N GLU A 115 0.91 24.93 -11.34
CA GLU A 115 0.79 24.63 -9.90
C GLU A 115 -0.63 24.17 -9.54
N THR A 116 -1.37 23.66 -10.53
CA THR A 116 -2.72 23.16 -10.34
C THR A 116 -2.64 21.71 -9.90
N ARG A 117 -3.16 21.43 -8.74
CA ARG A 117 -3.24 20.06 -8.23
C ARG A 117 -4.65 19.52 -8.41
N VAL A 118 -4.76 18.30 -8.94
CA VAL A 118 -5.98 17.54 -8.81
C VAL A 118 -6.14 17.28 -7.32
N ILE A 119 -7.28 17.65 -6.75
CA ILE A 119 -7.55 17.43 -5.33
C ILE A 119 -7.59 15.92 -5.11
N PRO A 120 -6.62 15.35 -4.35
CA PRO A 120 -6.63 13.92 -4.09
C PRO A 120 -7.79 13.55 -3.16
N GLU A 121 -8.22 12.31 -3.24
CA GLU A 121 -9.12 11.75 -2.25
C GLU A 121 -8.46 11.82 -0.87
N LEU A 122 -9.22 12.18 0.16
CA LEU A 122 -8.69 12.21 1.52
C LEU A 122 -8.35 10.79 1.97
N LEU A 123 -7.25 10.66 2.71
CA LEU A 123 -6.81 9.36 3.23
C LEU A 123 -7.90 8.68 4.07
N ASP A 124 -8.63 9.44 4.87
CA ASP A 124 -9.74 8.90 5.66
C ASP A 124 -10.83 8.28 4.79
N ASP A 125 -11.15 8.92 3.67
CA ASP A 125 -12.17 8.42 2.75
C ASP A 125 -11.69 7.16 2.03
N THR A 126 -10.45 7.17 1.57
CA THR A 126 -9.82 5.98 0.98
C THR A 126 -9.78 4.82 1.97
N TYR A 127 -9.38 5.09 3.20
CA TYR A 127 -9.33 4.09 4.25
C TYR A 127 -10.69 3.44 4.49
N LYS A 128 -11.73 4.26 4.66
CA LYS A 128 -13.10 3.75 4.88
C LYS A 128 -13.60 2.90 3.72
N LYS A 129 -13.34 3.35 2.51
CA LYS A 129 -13.73 2.63 1.28
C LYS A 129 -13.09 1.25 1.22
N LEU A 130 -11.79 1.19 1.43
CA LEU A 130 -11.05 -0.07 1.36
C LEU A 130 -11.39 -1.00 2.53
N ARG A 131 -11.55 -0.46 3.73
CA ARG A 131 -11.95 -1.26 4.90
C ARG A 131 -13.33 -1.90 4.71
N ALA A 132 -14.27 -1.19 4.12
CA ALA A 132 -15.59 -1.73 3.84
C ALA A 132 -15.50 -2.93 2.88
N LEU A 133 -14.65 -2.85 1.87
CA LEU A 133 -14.47 -3.96 0.92
C LEU A 133 -13.73 -5.13 1.52
N ILE A 134 -12.78 -4.90 2.41
CA ILE A 134 -12.08 -5.98 3.13
C ILE A 134 -13.07 -6.78 3.96
N GLY A 135 -14.10 -6.14 4.53
CA GLY A 135 -15.17 -6.83 5.24
C GLY A 135 -15.97 -7.77 4.36
N GLN A 136 -16.15 -7.43 3.08
CA GLN A 136 -16.86 -8.27 2.11
C GLN A 136 -15.95 -9.30 1.45
N TYR A 137 -14.69 -8.97 1.26
CA TYR A 137 -13.68 -9.80 0.62
C TYR A 137 -12.46 -9.91 1.54
N PRO A 138 -12.50 -10.81 2.55
CA PRO A 138 -11.43 -10.90 3.54
C PRO A 138 -10.10 -11.33 2.94
N PRO A 139 -8.98 -10.78 3.42
CA PRO A 139 -7.65 -11.20 2.96
C PRO A 139 -7.36 -12.67 3.29
N PRO A 140 -6.51 -13.34 2.49
CA PRO A 140 -6.19 -14.76 2.67
C PRO A 140 -5.23 -15.04 3.82
N CYS A 141 -4.62 -14.03 4.40
CA CYS A 141 -3.62 -14.21 5.46
C CYS A 141 -3.63 -13.08 6.47
#